data_709039d62ad0f591c2126d52b923ffe5
#
_entry.id   709039d62ad0f591c2126d52b923ffe5
#
_cell.length_a   1.000
_cell.length_b   1.000
_cell.length_c   1.000
_cell.angle_alpha   90.00
_cell.angle_beta   90.00
_cell.angle_gamma   90.00
#
_symmetry.space_group_name_H-M   'P 1'
#
loop_
_entity.id
_entity.type
_entity.pdbx_description
1 polymer ?
#
loop_
_entity_poly.entity_id
_entity_poly.type
_entity_poly.pdbx_seq_one_letter_code
_entity_poly.pdbx_strand_id
1 'polypeptide(L)'
;MTVDKLIKDIEELFETDITDYRISKDTGITLSVIQNYRNGKYALENMTLKIAKKLYEYKESLDMRNYDKMMIIVNELVLEDGATVTYWSENKPNDCTCCYSVDELKAHLGRMEEDDYEELVFQVDFEDEEKAYQFYLSDYDNVVNKEEFTMSLLHNTR
;
A
#
# COMPACT_ATOMS: atom_id res chain seq x y z
N MET A 1 1.73 4.05 -22.29
CA MET A 1 0.33 4.34 -21.94
C MET A 1 -0.23 5.41 -22.88
N THR A 2 -1.44 5.24 -23.34
CA THR A 2 -2.16 6.25 -24.14
C THR A 2 -3.09 7.07 -23.24
N VAL A 3 -3.45 8.27 -23.66
CA VAL A 3 -4.43 9.10 -22.96
C VAL A 3 -5.79 8.41 -22.92
N ASP A 4 -6.18 7.74 -23.98
CA ASP A 4 -7.45 6.99 -24.02
C ASP A 4 -7.51 5.88 -22.99
N LYS A 5 -6.42 5.16 -22.77
CA LYS A 5 -6.33 4.12 -21.75
C LYS A 5 -6.42 4.72 -20.34
N LEU A 6 -5.74 5.84 -20.12
CA LEU A 6 -5.79 6.56 -18.84
C LEU A 6 -7.21 6.99 -18.49
N ILE A 7 -7.92 7.58 -19.45
CA ILE A 7 -9.31 7.99 -19.26
C ILE A 7 -10.19 6.79 -18.98
N LYS A 8 -10.02 5.71 -19.71
CA LYS A 8 -10.78 4.47 -19.50
C LYS A 8 -10.59 3.90 -18.09
N ASP A 9 -9.34 3.85 -17.61
CA ASP A 9 -9.06 3.33 -16.27
C ASP A 9 -9.69 4.20 -15.18
N ILE A 10 -9.71 5.52 -15.37
CA ILE A 10 -10.38 6.45 -14.45
C ILE A 10 -11.91 6.28 -14.51
N GLU A 11 -12.48 6.09 -15.70
CA GLU A 11 -13.90 5.80 -15.85
C GLU A 11 -14.28 4.51 -15.12
N GLU A 12 -13.49 3.46 -15.24
CA GLU A 12 -13.68 2.20 -14.54
C GLU A 12 -13.64 2.37 -13.02
N LEU A 13 -12.74 3.22 -12.52
CA LEU A 13 -12.69 3.56 -11.09
C LEU A 13 -14.00 4.22 -10.64
N PHE A 14 -14.54 5.14 -11.42
CA PHE A 14 -15.77 5.85 -11.09
C PHE A 14 -17.04 4.98 -11.22
N GLU A 15 -16.95 3.86 -11.92
CA GLU A 15 -18.04 2.85 -12.03
C GLU A 15 -18.05 1.87 -10.85
N THR A 16 -17.03 1.88 -9.99
CA THR A 16 -16.96 1.02 -8.81
C THR A 16 -17.93 1.50 -7.71
N ASP A 17 -18.19 0.64 -6.72
CA ASP A 17 -19.00 0.99 -5.55
C ASP A 17 -18.25 1.83 -4.51
N ILE A 18 -17.00 2.16 -4.76
CA ILE A 18 -16.18 2.97 -3.85
C ILE A 18 -16.76 4.37 -3.77
N THR A 19 -17.00 4.85 -2.54
CA THR A 19 -17.58 6.17 -2.33
C THR A 19 -16.62 7.29 -2.70
N ASP A 20 -17.19 8.45 -3.10
CA ASP A 20 -16.41 9.65 -3.39
C ASP A 20 -15.55 10.06 -2.18
N TYR A 21 -16.09 9.94 -0.98
CA TYR A 21 -15.38 10.21 0.26
C TYR A 21 -14.14 9.29 0.41
N ARG A 22 -14.29 8.01 0.14
CA ARG A 22 -13.18 7.05 0.23
C ARG A 22 -12.08 7.37 -0.79
N ILE A 23 -12.46 7.66 -2.03
CA ILE A 23 -11.50 8.05 -3.07
C ILE A 23 -10.78 9.35 -2.67
N SER A 24 -11.51 10.34 -2.17
CA SER A 24 -10.95 11.60 -1.70
C SER A 24 -9.95 11.38 -0.57
N LYS A 25 -10.31 10.59 0.43
CA LYS A 25 -9.46 10.28 1.58
C LYS A 25 -8.17 9.57 1.16
N ASP A 26 -8.28 8.55 0.32
CA ASP A 26 -7.14 7.72 -0.07
C ASP A 26 -6.20 8.43 -1.05
N THR A 27 -6.72 9.30 -1.91
CA THR A 27 -5.92 10.02 -2.91
C THR A 27 -5.45 11.40 -2.47
N GLY A 28 -6.10 11.98 -1.46
CA GLY A 28 -5.88 13.36 -1.06
C GLY A 28 -6.50 14.42 -1.98
N ILE A 29 -7.28 13.98 -2.98
CA ILE A 29 -8.00 14.89 -3.87
C ILE A 29 -9.26 15.42 -3.15
N THR A 30 -9.55 16.71 -3.29
CA THR A 30 -10.72 17.34 -2.68
C THR A 30 -12.02 16.63 -3.08
N LEU A 31 -12.89 16.38 -2.11
CA LEU A 31 -14.15 15.64 -2.32
C LEU A 31 -15.01 16.24 -3.43
N SER A 32 -15.16 17.56 -3.46
CA SER A 32 -15.96 18.23 -4.49
C SER A 32 -15.40 18.04 -5.90
N VAL A 33 -14.09 17.94 -6.03
CA VAL A 33 -13.42 17.66 -7.31
C VAL A 33 -13.74 16.24 -7.79
N ILE A 34 -13.67 15.25 -6.90
CA ILE A 34 -14.07 13.88 -7.21
C ILE A 34 -15.53 13.81 -7.65
N GLN A 35 -16.43 14.45 -6.89
CA GLN A 35 -17.86 14.47 -7.19
C GLN A 35 -18.14 15.09 -8.57
N ASN A 36 -17.49 16.21 -8.90
CA ASN A 36 -17.69 16.91 -10.16
C ASN A 36 -17.22 16.11 -11.38
N TYR A 37 -16.13 15.36 -11.24
CA TYR A 37 -15.69 14.45 -12.32
C TYR A 37 -16.60 13.23 -12.44
N ARG A 38 -17.00 12.63 -11.33
CA ARG A 38 -17.82 11.42 -11.33
C ARG A 38 -19.24 11.66 -11.85
N ASN A 39 -19.84 12.81 -11.53
CA ASN A 39 -21.18 13.14 -11.99
C ASN A 39 -21.22 13.78 -13.39
N GLY A 40 -20.07 13.94 -14.04
CA GLY A 40 -19.98 14.49 -15.40
C GLY A 40 -20.02 16.01 -15.50
N LYS A 41 -20.02 16.75 -14.38
CA LYS A 41 -19.95 18.21 -14.40
C LYS A 41 -18.65 18.72 -15.00
N TYR A 42 -17.54 18.03 -14.73
CA TYR A 42 -16.25 18.28 -15.34
C TYR A 42 -15.92 17.13 -16.30
N ALA A 43 -15.44 17.48 -17.51
CA ALA A 43 -15.02 16.48 -18.49
C ALA A 43 -13.67 15.87 -18.08
N LEU A 44 -13.53 14.54 -18.19
CA LEU A 44 -12.29 13.85 -17.84
C LEU A 44 -11.11 14.31 -18.71
N GLU A 45 -11.37 14.67 -19.97
CA GLU A 45 -10.35 15.17 -20.89
C GLU A 45 -9.68 16.48 -20.42
N ASN A 46 -10.36 17.22 -19.56
CA ASN A 46 -9.86 18.46 -18.98
C ASN A 46 -9.19 18.29 -17.63
N MET A 47 -9.08 17.05 -17.14
CA MET A 47 -8.44 16.75 -15.87
C MET A 47 -6.94 17.10 -15.92
N THR A 48 -6.44 17.70 -14.82
CA THR A 48 -5.00 17.96 -14.72
C THR A 48 -4.21 16.66 -14.65
N LEU A 49 -2.98 16.69 -15.12
CA LEU A 49 -2.10 15.51 -15.06
C LEU A 49 -1.87 15.04 -13.62
N LYS A 50 -1.78 15.96 -12.68
CA LYS A 50 -1.59 15.63 -11.26
C LYS A 50 -2.76 14.81 -10.71
N ILE A 51 -3.99 15.23 -10.99
CA ILE A 51 -5.20 14.53 -10.56
C ILE A 51 -5.33 13.21 -11.29
N ALA A 52 -5.12 13.19 -12.61
CA ALA A 52 -5.19 11.98 -13.42
C ALA A 52 -4.18 10.92 -12.94
N LYS A 53 -2.95 11.32 -12.62
CA LYS A 53 -1.93 10.43 -12.09
C LYS A 53 -2.36 9.79 -10.76
N LYS A 54 -2.89 10.59 -9.84
CA LYS A 54 -3.35 10.09 -8.53
C LYS A 54 -4.49 9.09 -8.68
N LEU A 55 -5.46 9.35 -9.52
CA LEU A 55 -6.59 8.46 -9.76
C LEU A 55 -6.16 7.18 -10.45
N TYR A 56 -5.26 7.26 -11.42
CA TYR A 56 -4.72 6.12 -12.13
C TYR A 56 -3.92 5.20 -11.18
N GLU A 57 -3.02 5.76 -10.39
CA GLU A 57 -2.24 4.98 -9.42
C GLU A 57 -3.14 4.34 -8.36
N TYR A 58 -4.19 5.03 -7.94
CA TYR A 58 -5.18 4.49 -7.03
C TYR A 58 -5.92 3.29 -7.62
N LYS A 59 -6.38 3.41 -8.88
CA LYS A 59 -7.03 2.32 -9.60
C LYS A 59 -6.10 1.10 -9.72
N GLU A 60 -4.85 1.31 -10.08
CA GLU A 60 -3.87 0.23 -10.16
C GLU A 60 -3.65 -0.45 -8.81
N SER A 61 -3.62 0.33 -7.72
CA SER A 61 -3.45 -0.24 -6.38
C SER A 61 -4.62 -1.12 -5.95
N LEU A 62 -5.84 -0.82 -6.40
CA LEU A 62 -7.03 -1.63 -6.12
C LEU A 62 -6.97 -3.00 -6.82
N ASP A 63 -6.37 -3.04 -8.00
CA ASP A 63 -6.23 -4.26 -8.79
C ASP A 63 -4.99 -5.08 -8.40
N MET A 64 -4.11 -4.52 -7.58
CA MET A 64 -2.86 -5.14 -7.17
C MET A 64 -3.10 -6.21 -6.09
N ARG A 65 -2.44 -7.35 -6.22
CA ARG A 65 -2.48 -8.41 -5.21
C ARG A 65 -1.79 -7.94 -3.92
N ASN A 66 -2.27 -8.44 -2.78
CA ASN A 66 -1.69 -8.14 -1.48
C ASN A 66 -0.21 -8.57 -1.39
N TYR A 67 0.14 -9.68 -2.01
CA TYR A 67 1.54 -10.12 -2.13
C TYR A 67 2.42 -9.03 -2.76
N ASP A 68 1.97 -8.45 -3.88
CA ASP A 68 2.75 -7.42 -4.58
C ASP A 68 2.88 -6.14 -3.77
N LYS A 69 1.82 -5.75 -3.06
CA LYS A 69 1.85 -4.60 -2.14
C LYS A 69 2.85 -4.82 -1.00
N MET A 70 2.83 -5.99 -0.39
CA MET A 70 3.75 -6.34 0.68
C MET A 70 5.19 -6.38 0.19
N MET A 71 5.42 -6.87 -1.02
CA MET A 71 6.75 -6.88 -1.63
C MET A 71 7.30 -5.48 -1.86
N ILE A 72 6.44 -4.52 -2.22
CA ILE A 72 6.86 -3.12 -2.34
C ILE A 72 7.29 -2.57 -0.98
N ILE A 73 6.53 -2.82 0.08
CA ILE A 73 6.90 -2.42 1.44
C ILE A 73 8.26 -3.01 1.82
N VAL A 74 8.42 -4.31 1.66
CA VAL A 74 9.65 -5.04 2.04
C VAL A 74 10.87 -4.52 1.26
N ASN A 75 10.70 -4.23 -0.03
CA ASN A 75 11.78 -3.70 -0.85
C ASN A 75 12.20 -2.28 -0.40
N GLU A 76 11.24 -1.45 -0.01
CA GLU A 76 11.52 -0.10 0.48
C GLU A 76 12.18 -0.08 1.87
N LEU A 77 11.95 -1.13 2.67
CA LEU A 77 12.61 -1.26 3.97
C LEU A 77 14.13 -1.45 3.84
N VAL A 78 14.62 -1.86 2.69
CA VAL A 78 16.05 -2.12 2.43
C VAL A 78 16.65 -2.92 3.59
N LEU A 79 16.06 -4.10 3.86
CA LEU A 79 16.49 -4.96 4.95
C LEU A 79 17.92 -5.41 4.70
N GLU A 80 18.87 -4.88 5.50
CA GLU A 80 20.27 -5.24 5.43
C GLU A 80 20.55 -6.52 6.23
N ASP A 81 21.78 -7.01 6.12
CA ASP A 81 22.25 -8.13 6.95
C ASP A 81 22.06 -7.81 8.44
N GLY A 82 21.53 -8.77 9.20
CA GLY A 82 21.24 -8.62 10.62
C GLY A 82 19.81 -8.21 10.94
N ALA A 83 19.00 -7.82 9.95
CA ALA A 83 17.60 -7.57 10.18
C ALA A 83 16.84 -8.89 10.36
N THR A 84 15.99 -8.95 11.39
CA THR A 84 15.11 -10.08 11.66
C THR A 84 13.66 -9.60 11.54
N VAL A 85 12.84 -10.34 10.80
CA VAL A 85 11.41 -10.06 10.68
C VAL A 85 10.64 -11.19 11.33
N THR A 86 9.81 -10.83 12.29
CA THR A 86 8.88 -11.75 12.95
C THR A 86 7.46 -11.35 12.56
N TYR A 87 6.63 -12.31 12.20
CA TYR A 87 5.24 -12.02 11.88
C TYR A 87 4.29 -12.96 12.61
N TRP A 88 3.07 -12.48 12.83
CA TRP A 88 1.99 -13.23 13.46
C TRP A 88 0.65 -12.70 12.99
N SER A 89 -0.41 -13.49 13.18
CA SER A 89 -1.77 -13.02 12.98
C SER A 89 -2.25 -12.28 14.23
N GLU A 90 -2.95 -11.17 14.06
CA GLU A 90 -3.57 -10.43 15.16
C GLU A 90 -4.50 -11.34 16.01
N ASN A 91 -5.11 -12.33 15.37
CA ASN A 91 -6.01 -13.29 16.03
C ASN A 91 -5.25 -14.38 16.80
N LYS A 92 -3.95 -14.55 16.55
CA LYS A 92 -3.09 -15.56 17.18
C LYS A 92 -1.71 -14.99 17.52
N PRO A 93 -1.63 -14.02 18.43
CA PRO A 93 -0.39 -13.28 18.70
C PRO A 93 0.75 -14.15 19.27
N ASN A 94 0.42 -15.32 19.82
CA ASN A 94 1.42 -16.24 20.39
C ASN A 94 2.01 -17.22 19.37
N ASP A 95 1.47 -17.22 18.14
CA ASP A 95 1.92 -18.10 17.06
C ASP A 95 2.70 -17.29 16.03
N CYS A 96 3.94 -16.96 16.37
CA CYS A 96 4.79 -16.11 15.55
C CYS A 96 5.85 -16.92 14.79
N THR A 97 6.24 -16.41 13.64
CA THR A 97 7.26 -16.97 12.77
C THR A 97 8.38 -15.96 12.57
N CYS A 98 9.62 -16.38 12.75
CA CYS A 98 10.81 -15.55 12.54
C CYS A 98 11.44 -15.83 11.17
N CYS A 99 11.83 -14.77 10.48
CA CYS A 99 12.60 -14.81 9.25
C CYS A 99 13.91 -14.07 9.44
N TYR A 100 15.02 -14.72 9.15
CA TYR A 100 16.37 -14.19 9.40
C TYR A 100 17.00 -13.58 8.15
N SER A 101 16.32 -13.66 7.02
CA SER A 101 16.76 -13.06 5.76
C SER A 101 15.56 -12.57 4.96
N VAL A 102 15.83 -11.64 4.02
CA VAL A 102 14.81 -11.16 3.09
C VAL A 102 14.29 -12.29 2.21
N ASP A 103 15.17 -13.17 1.74
CA ASP A 103 14.77 -14.31 0.89
C ASP A 103 13.85 -15.27 1.63
N GLU A 104 14.11 -15.52 2.91
CA GLU A 104 13.24 -16.34 3.75
C GLU A 104 11.87 -15.70 3.92
N LEU A 105 11.83 -14.38 4.20
CA LEU A 105 10.58 -13.64 4.30
C LEU A 105 9.79 -13.70 3.00
N LYS A 106 10.43 -13.48 1.86
CA LYS A 106 9.79 -13.54 0.54
C LYS A 106 9.20 -14.93 0.26
N ALA A 107 9.90 -15.99 0.64
CA ALA A 107 9.41 -17.35 0.49
C ALA A 107 8.16 -17.61 1.34
N HIS A 108 8.12 -17.09 2.57
CA HIS A 108 6.94 -17.19 3.44
C HIS A 108 5.76 -16.41 2.85
N LEU A 109 5.99 -15.18 2.39
CA LEU A 109 4.96 -14.35 1.77
C LEU A 109 4.38 -15.01 0.52
N GLY A 110 5.21 -15.66 -0.29
CA GLY A 110 4.76 -16.34 -1.51
C GLY A 110 3.86 -17.55 -1.29
N ARG A 111 3.77 -18.07 -0.05
CA ARG A 111 2.90 -19.20 0.32
C ARG A 111 1.58 -18.79 0.95
N MET A 112 1.39 -17.49 1.21
CA MET A 112 0.18 -16.97 1.85
C MET A 112 -0.93 -16.74 0.85
N GLU A 113 -2.17 -16.92 1.32
CA GLU A 113 -3.38 -16.58 0.57
C GLU A 113 -3.64 -15.05 0.64
N GLU A 114 -4.38 -14.51 -0.32
CA GLU A 114 -4.67 -13.06 -0.37
C GLU A 114 -5.28 -12.51 0.91
N ASP A 115 -6.20 -13.24 1.53
CA ASP A 115 -6.90 -12.78 2.73
C ASP A 115 -6.04 -12.85 3.99
N ASP A 116 -4.97 -13.65 3.98
CA ASP A 116 -4.09 -13.79 5.15
C ASP A 116 -3.35 -12.52 5.50
N TYR A 117 -2.99 -11.72 4.50
CA TYR A 117 -2.18 -10.51 4.68
C TYR A 117 -2.86 -9.43 5.53
N GLU A 118 -4.18 -9.34 5.51
CA GLU A 118 -4.94 -8.31 6.22
C GLU A 118 -4.85 -8.46 7.73
N GLU A 119 -4.63 -9.69 8.21
CA GLU A 119 -4.55 -10.02 9.63
C GLU A 119 -3.12 -10.07 10.17
N LEU A 120 -2.11 -9.89 9.31
CA LEU A 120 -0.72 -10.06 9.70
C LEU A 120 -0.11 -8.78 10.23
N VAL A 121 0.66 -8.95 11.29
CA VAL A 121 1.54 -7.94 11.86
C VAL A 121 2.98 -8.39 11.63
N PHE A 122 3.79 -7.51 11.08
CA PHE A 122 5.21 -7.75 10.85
C PHE A 122 6.02 -6.84 11.77
N GLN A 123 7.00 -7.40 12.46
CA GLN A 123 7.93 -6.63 13.28
C GLN A 123 9.34 -6.83 12.75
N VAL A 124 10.02 -5.72 12.49
CA VAL A 124 11.43 -5.74 12.09
C VAL A 124 12.31 -5.26 13.24
N ASP A 125 13.32 -6.07 13.53
CA ASP A 125 14.37 -5.76 14.49
C ASP A 125 15.69 -5.63 13.73
N PHE A 126 16.35 -4.48 13.85
CA PHE A 126 17.68 -4.24 13.29
C PHE A 126 18.74 -4.48 14.37
N GLU A 127 19.82 -5.19 13.99
CA GLU A 127 20.87 -5.59 14.93
C GLU A 127 21.45 -4.43 15.73
N ASP A 128 21.63 -3.27 15.08
CA ASP A 128 22.28 -2.09 15.68
C ASP A 128 21.29 -1.08 16.28
N GLU A 129 19.98 -1.40 16.29
CA GLU A 129 18.97 -0.49 16.84
C GLU A 129 18.29 -1.05 18.09
N GLU A 130 18.09 -0.19 19.07
CA GLU A 130 17.33 -0.54 20.28
C GLU A 130 15.83 -0.58 20.05
N LYS A 131 15.36 -0.08 18.90
CA LYS A 131 13.96 0.02 18.57
C LYS A 131 13.55 -1.09 17.62
N ALA A 132 12.36 -1.63 17.85
CA ALA A 132 11.68 -2.45 16.88
C ALA A 132 10.59 -1.64 16.18
N TYR A 133 10.34 -1.97 14.92
CA TYR A 133 9.31 -1.31 14.12
C TYR A 133 8.29 -2.34 13.67
N GLN A 134 7.03 -1.94 13.62
CA GLN A 134 5.99 -2.77 13.05
C GLN A 134 5.54 -2.20 11.71
N PHE A 135 5.13 -3.08 10.82
CA PHE A 135 4.51 -2.69 9.57
C PHE A 135 3.37 -3.66 9.22
N TYR A 136 2.46 -3.17 8.41
CA TYR A 136 1.24 -3.86 8.02
C TYR A 136 1.01 -3.70 6.53
N LEU A 137 0.11 -4.47 5.97
CA LEU A 137 -0.29 -4.30 4.57
C LEU A 137 -0.78 -2.86 4.28
N SER A 138 -1.48 -2.24 5.23
CA SER A 138 -1.97 -0.86 5.10
C SER A 138 -0.86 0.19 4.98
N ASP A 139 0.36 -0.12 5.37
CA ASP A 139 1.51 0.77 5.19
C ASP A 139 1.91 0.95 3.72
N TYR A 140 1.36 0.14 2.82
CA TYR A 140 1.53 0.32 1.38
C TYR A 140 1.18 1.75 0.92
N ASP A 141 0.10 2.31 1.44
CA ASP A 141 -0.32 3.68 1.10
C ASP A 141 0.70 4.73 1.57
N ASN A 142 1.33 4.50 2.72
CA ASN A 142 2.39 5.37 3.23
C ASN A 142 3.64 5.33 2.36
N VAL A 143 3.98 4.14 1.86
CA VAL A 143 5.16 3.95 1.00
C VAL A 143 4.98 4.64 -0.35
N VAL A 144 3.84 4.44 -1.00
CA VAL A 144 3.62 4.94 -2.37
C VAL A 144 3.28 6.43 -2.45
N ASN A 145 2.75 7.02 -1.36
CA ASN A 145 2.35 8.43 -1.32
C ASN A 145 3.44 9.35 -0.75
N LYS A 146 4.63 8.82 -0.46
CA LYS A 146 5.78 9.59 -0.01
C LYS A 146 6.88 9.58 -1.07
N GLU A 147 7.56 10.72 -1.25
CA GLU A 147 8.70 10.80 -2.16
C GLU A 147 9.88 9.96 -1.66
N GLU A 148 10.05 9.92 -0.33
CA GLU A 148 11.05 9.08 0.32
C GLU A 148 10.40 8.30 1.46
N PHE A 149 10.55 6.98 1.42
CA PHE A 149 10.17 6.14 2.55
C PHE A 149 11.26 6.18 3.60
N THR A 150 10.87 6.46 4.84
CA THR A 150 11.80 6.45 5.97
C THR A 150 11.29 5.50 7.06
N MET A 151 12.23 5.00 7.89
CA MET A 151 11.87 4.14 9.03
C MET A 151 10.92 4.83 10.02
N SER A 152 10.88 6.17 10.03
CA SER A 152 9.95 6.92 10.88
C SER A 152 8.48 6.76 10.48
N LEU A 153 8.21 6.26 9.28
CA LEU A 153 6.85 5.95 8.82
C LEU A 153 6.34 4.63 9.38
N LEU A 154 7.22 3.78 9.88
CA LEU A 154 6.83 2.53 10.52
C LEU A 154 6.38 2.77 11.97
N HIS A 155 5.55 1.87 12.47
CA HIS A 155 5.06 1.93 13.84
C HIS A 155 6.16 1.48 14.81
N ASN A 156 6.54 2.35 15.73
CA ASN A 156 7.57 2.07 16.72
C ASN A 156 6.98 1.29 17.89
N THR A 157 7.58 0.14 18.25
CA THR A 157 7.07 -0.77 19.29
C THR A 157 7.90 -0.79 20.57
N ARG A 158 9.04 -0.10 20.61
CA ARG A 158 9.92 -0.04 21.78
C ARG A 158 10.23 1.39 22.20
#